data_32470b2a24a759c24d309c2a3b120544
#
_entry.id   32470b2a24a759c24d309c2a3b120544
#
_cell.length_a   1.000
_cell.length_b   1.000
_cell.length_c   1.000
_cell.angle_alpha   90.00
_cell.angle_beta   90.00
_cell.angle_gamma   90.00
#
_symmetry.space_group_name_H-M   'P 1'
#
loop_
_entity.id
_entity.type
_entity.pdbx_description
1 polymer ?
#
loop_
_entity_poly.entity_id
_entity_poly.type
_entity_poly.pdbx_seq_one_letter_code
_entity_poly.pdbx_strand_id
1 'polypeptide(L)'
;PDTKLILSIDRMDYTKGIPNRIRAFEYFLNKYPQFKEKVRLVMLAVPSRSDVPQYQKLKRETDELVGRVNGEFSTVSWTPIWYFFRSMPFDNLIDLYTSSQIALITPVRDGMNLVAKEYVATRVNQDGVLILSEMAGASKEMNEALLINPNNFEQLADTLKHAIEMPAEEQSKRIKILQKRLQRYSVEKWADEFMKSLNDTKKIGKTSVAKKMDKAHQATMISDFKKAKRKLLFLDYD
;
A
#
# COMPACT_ATOMS: atom_id res chain seq x y z
N PRO A 1 -27.48 12.94 -7.93
CA PRO A 1 -26.39 12.76 -8.88
C PRO A 1 -25.54 11.61 -8.39
N ASP A 2 -25.42 10.58 -9.25
CA ASP A 2 -24.72 9.32 -8.95
C ASP A 2 -23.20 9.49 -9.03
N THR A 3 -22.64 10.31 -8.14
CA THR A 3 -21.20 10.51 -8.05
C THR A 3 -20.56 9.27 -7.44
N LYS A 4 -19.71 8.56 -8.17
CA LYS A 4 -18.95 7.42 -7.64
C LYS A 4 -17.86 7.88 -6.69
N LEU A 5 -17.77 7.26 -5.53
CA LEU A 5 -16.75 7.55 -4.53
C LEU A 5 -15.55 6.63 -4.70
N ILE A 6 -14.37 7.24 -4.77
CA ILE A 6 -13.08 6.58 -4.80
C ILE A 6 -12.45 6.79 -3.42
N LEU A 7 -12.31 5.73 -2.64
CA LEU A 7 -11.85 5.80 -1.26
C LEU A 7 -10.34 5.59 -1.15
N SER A 8 -9.73 6.41 -0.33
CA SER A 8 -8.32 6.36 0.02
C SER A 8 -8.17 6.56 1.52
N ILE A 9 -7.74 5.54 2.23
CA ILE A 9 -7.50 5.59 3.69
C ILE A 9 -6.07 5.19 3.98
N ASP A 10 -5.30 6.09 4.60
CA ASP A 10 -3.93 5.81 5.02
C ASP A 10 -3.54 6.64 6.24
N ARG A 11 -2.54 6.21 6.98
CA ARG A 11 -1.82 7.10 7.88
C ARG A 11 -1.05 8.13 7.05
N MET A 12 -0.89 9.35 7.57
CA MET A 12 -0.01 10.36 6.96
C MET A 12 1.44 9.89 7.08
N ASP A 13 1.90 9.14 6.06
CA ASP A 13 3.23 8.52 6.01
C ASP A 13 3.73 8.54 4.56
N TYR A 14 5.01 8.88 4.36
CA TYR A 14 5.62 8.98 3.03
C TYR A 14 5.60 7.65 2.26
N THR A 15 5.58 6.51 2.97
CA THR A 15 5.47 5.18 2.34
C THR A 15 4.12 4.91 1.70
N LYS A 16 3.10 5.71 2.03
CA LYS A 16 1.73 5.53 1.55
C LYS A 16 1.45 6.17 0.19
N GLY A 17 2.39 6.98 -0.34
CA GLY A 17 2.30 7.55 -1.68
C GLY A 17 1.14 8.53 -1.87
N ILE A 18 0.73 9.24 -0.80
CA ILE A 18 -0.40 10.17 -0.82
C ILE A 18 -0.23 11.27 -1.88
N PRO A 19 0.92 11.98 -1.98
CA PRO A 19 1.11 12.97 -3.03
C PRO A 19 1.03 12.39 -4.45
N ASN A 20 1.60 11.20 -4.68
CA ASN A 20 1.54 10.55 -5.99
C ASN A 20 0.10 10.20 -6.37
N ARG A 21 -0.70 9.74 -5.42
CA ARG A 21 -2.13 9.44 -5.62
C ARG A 21 -2.92 10.67 -6.04
N ILE A 22 -2.67 11.82 -5.41
CA ILE A 22 -3.32 13.09 -5.77
C ILE A 22 -2.92 13.52 -7.18
N ARG A 23 -1.62 13.48 -7.52
CA ARG A 23 -1.12 13.82 -8.87
C ARG A 23 -1.68 12.88 -9.93
N ALA A 24 -1.78 11.59 -9.63
CA ALA A 24 -2.37 10.61 -10.55
C ALA A 24 -3.88 10.82 -10.74
N PHE A 25 -4.61 11.24 -9.70
CA PHE A 25 -6.02 11.60 -9.81
C PHE A 25 -6.22 12.91 -10.60
N GLU A 26 -5.35 13.90 -10.41
CA GLU A 26 -5.29 15.10 -11.25
C GLU A 26 -5.05 14.74 -12.72
N TYR A 27 -4.06 13.89 -12.99
CA TYR A 27 -3.77 13.38 -14.33
C TYR A 27 -4.98 12.66 -14.93
N PHE A 28 -5.71 11.86 -14.13
CA PHE A 28 -6.96 11.22 -14.56
C PHE A 28 -8.04 12.23 -14.95
N LEU A 29 -8.27 13.28 -14.17
CA LEU A 29 -9.27 14.31 -14.48
C LEU A 29 -8.93 15.11 -15.73
N ASN A 30 -7.64 15.29 -16.02
CA ASN A 30 -7.17 15.93 -17.25
C ASN A 30 -7.31 15.02 -18.47
N LYS A 31 -6.89 13.75 -18.34
CA LYS A 31 -6.95 12.76 -19.44
C LYS A 31 -8.38 12.36 -19.78
N TYR A 32 -9.27 12.33 -18.79
CA TYR A 32 -10.65 11.86 -18.91
C TYR A 32 -11.67 12.88 -18.37
N PRO A 33 -11.81 14.05 -19.01
CA PRO A 33 -12.66 15.15 -18.51
C PRO A 33 -14.15 14.77 -18.40
N GLN A 34 -14.62 13.75 -19.11
CA GLN A 34 -15.98 13.21 -19.03
C GLN A 34 -16.36 12.64 -17.66
N PHE A 35 -15.39 12.40 -16.76
CA PHE A 35 -15.62 11.94 -15.39
C PHE A 35 -15.67 13.07 -14.36
N LYS A 36 -15.40 14.32 -14.76
CA LYS A 36 -15.65 15.47 -13.89
C LYS A 36 -17.11 15.47 -13.44
N GLU A 37 -17.34 15.80 -12.18
CA GLU A 37 -18.66 15.75 -11.50
C GLU A 37 -19.25 14.33 -11.28
N LYS A 38 -18.72 13.30 -11.94
CA LYS A 38 -19.19 11.91 -11.81
C LYS A 38 -18.39 11.07 -10.81
N VAL A 39 -17.23 11.55 -10.40
CA VAL A 39 -16.38 10.86 -9.43
C VAL A 39 -15.90 11.81 -8.34
N ARG A 40 -15.56 11.27 -7.18
CA ARG A 40 -14.93 12.03 -6.10
C ARG A 40 -13.92 11.15 -5.37
N LEU A 41 -12.73 11.69 -5.15
CA LEU A 41 -11.72 11.06 -4.32
C LEU A 41 -11.96 11.46 -2.85
N VAL A 42 -12.30 10.48 -2.03
CA VAL A 42 -12.48 10.64 -0.57
C VAL A 42 -11.21 10.17 0.11
N MET A 43 -10.45 11.11 0.66
CA MET A 43 -9.16 10.83 1.29
C MET A 43 -9.25 11.02 2.80
N LEU A 44 -9.05 9.93 3.55
CA LEU A 44 -8.84 9.97 4.98
C LEU A 44 -7.36 9.73 5.29
N ALA A 45 -6.66 10.80 5.67
CA ALA A 45 -5.28 10.75 6.10
C ALA A 45 -5.22 10.85 7.64
N VAL A 46 -4.90 9.73 8.29
CA VAL A 46 -4.84 9.68 9.75
C VAL A 46 -3.50 10.28 10.22
N PRO A 47 -3.50 11.25 11.15
CA PRO A 47 -2.28 11.83 11.70
C PRO A 47 -1.32 10.76 12.22
N SER A 48 -0.04 10.89 11.89
CA SER A 48 1.02 10.00 12.36
C SER A 48 2.30 10.80 12.53
N ARG A 49 3.01 10.61 13.64
CA ARG A 49 4.32 11.21 13.93
C ARG A 49 4.37 12.72 13.66
N SER A 50 3.33 13.46 14.12
CA SER A 50 3.11 14.88 13.81
C SER A 50 4.25 15.80 14.24
N ASP A 51 5.08 15.38 15.19
CA ASP A 51 6.22 16.15 15.70
C ASP A 51 7.50 15.98 14.85
N VAL A 52 7.48 15.07 13.86
CA VAL A 52 8.64 14.80 13.01
C VAL A 52 8.61 15.72 11.78
N PRO A 53 9.68 16.52 11.52
CA PRO A 53 9.69 17.53 10.43
C PRO A 53 9.34 16.97 9.05
N GLN A 54 9.79 15.75 8.71
CA GLN A 54 9.47 15.09 7.43
C GLN A 54 7.96 14.84 7.26
N TYR A 55 7.26 14.46 8.32
CA TYR A 55 5.81 14.23 8.30
C TYR A 55 5.04 15.55 8.20
N GLN A 56 5.53 16.62 8.84
CA GLN A 56 4.97 17.97 8.68
C GLN A 56 5.15 18.50 7.25
N LYS A 57 6.30 18.22 6.62
CA LYS A 57 6.54 18.57 5.21
C LYS A 57 5.57 17.81 4.30
N LEU A 58 5.40 16.49 4.50
CA LEU A 58 4.46 15.67 3.76
C LEU A 58 3.01 16.20 3.90
N LYS A 59 2.62 16.60 5.11
CA LYS A 59 1.30 17.18 5.37
C LYS A 59 1.10 18.47 4.57
N ARG A 60 2.06 19.41 4.61
CA ARG A 60 2.00 20.65 3.84
C ARG A 60 1.91 20.40 2.34
N GLU A 61 2.77 19.53 1.79
CA GLU A 61 2.72 19.13 0.38
C GLU A 61 1.35 18.54 0.00
N THR A 62 0.78 17.71 0.86
CA THR A 62 -0.54 17.12 0.64
C THR A 62 -1.63 18.19 0.61
N ASP A 63 -1.61 19.14 1.57
CA ASP A 63 -2.59 20.24 1.64
C ASP A 63 -2.50 21.14 0.41
N GLU A 64 -1.29 21.49 -0.03
CA GLU A 64 -1.04 22.29 -1.23
C GLU A 64 -1.56 21.60 -2.49
N LEU A 65 -1.30 20.30 -2.64
CA LEU A 65 -1.79 19.51 -3.77
C LEU A 65 -3.32 19.42 -3.79
N VAL A 66 -3.94 19.12 -2.64
CA VAL A 66 -5.42 19.07 -2.53
C VAL A 66 -6.02 20.45 -2.85
N GLY A 67 -5.46 21.52 -2.27
CA GLY A 67 -5.91 22.89 -2.54
C GLY A 67 -5.81 23.25 -4.02
N ARG A 68 -4.70 22.93 -4.67
CA ARG A 68 -4.47 23.17 -6.08
C ARG A 68 -5.48 22.41 -6.97
N VAL A 69 -5.60 21.11 -6.79
CA VAL A 69 -6.52 20.28 -7.57
C VAL A 69 -7.98 20.70 -7.36
N ASN A 70 -8.37 20.97 -6.12
CA ASN A 70 -9.72 21.46 -5.84
C ASN A 70 -9.95 22.85 -6.47
N GLY A 71 -8.97 23.76 -6.38
CA GLY A 71 -9.08 25.09 -6.98
C GLY A 71 -9.19 25.05 -8.52
N GLU A 72 -8.51 24.09 -9.16
CA GLU A 72 -8.52 23.96 -10.64
C GLU A 72 -9.81 23.31 -11.16
N PHE A 73 -10.33 22.29 -10.47
CA PHE A 73 -11.39 21.45 -11.03
C PHE A 73 -12.76 21.63 -10.39
N SER A 74 -12.89 22.26 -9.21
CA SER A 74 -14.18 22.40 -8.53
C SER A 74 -15.18 23.23 -9.36
N THR A 75 -16.44 22.83 -9.23
CA THR A 75 -17.58 23.62 -9.68
C THR A 75 -18.39 24.10 -8.48
N VAL A 76 -19.46 24.86 -8.69
CA VAL A 76 -20.32 25.32 -7.60
C VAL A 76 -20.92 24.16 -6.79
N SER A 77 -21.19 23.03 -7.45
CA SER A 77 -21.86 21.86 -6.86
C SER A 77 -20.96 20.67 -6.60
N TRP A 78 -19.70 20.72 -7.06
CA TRP A 78 -18.81 19.57 -6.96
C TRP A 78 -17.37 19.95 -6.62
N THR A 79 -16.79 19.19 -5.70
CA THR A 79 -15.37 19.25 -5.33
C THR A 79 -14.73 17.90 -5.58
N PRO A 80 -13.63 17.83 -6.36
CA PRO A 80 -13.02 16.56 -6.77
C PRO A 80 -12.44 15.74 -5.61
N ILE A 81 -11.85 16.40 -4.60
CA ILE A 81 -11.20 15.73 -3.47
C ILE A 81 -11.85 16.17 -2.17
N TRP A 82 -12.45 15.21 -1.45
CA TRP A 82 -12.79 15.38 -0.04
C TRP A 82 -11.64 14.87 0.80
N TYR A 83 -10.98 15.78 1.50
CA TYR A 83 -9.81 15.48 2.29
C TYR A 83 -10.06 15.66 3.77
N PHE A 84 -9.81 14.60 4.54
CA PHE A 84 -9.96 14.57 5.99
C PHE A 84 -8.62 14.22 6.63
N PHE A 85 -8.06 15.17 7.39
CA PHE A 85 -6.86 14.93 8.21
C PHE A 85 -7.26 14.69 9.66
N ARG A 86 -7.70 13.49 9.96
CA ARG A 86 -8.18 13.10 11.31
C ARG A 86 -8.31 11.58 11.43
N SER A 87 -8.43 11.06 12.66
CA SER A 87 -8.95 9.72 12.92
C SER A 87 -10.49 9.71 12.79
N MET A 88 -11.04 8.56 12.49
CA MET A 88 -12.49 8.32 12.48
C MET A 88 -12.85 7.14 13.40
N PRO A 89 -14.01 7.16 14.07
CA PRO A 89 -14.57 5.99 14.74
C PRO A 89 -14.79 4.84 13.77
N PHE A 90 -14.75 3.61 14.29
CA PHE A 90 -14.87 2.39 13.49
C PHE A 90 -16.14 2.36 12.62
N ASP A 91 -17.30 2.72 13.19
CA ASP A 91 -18.57 2.71 12.46
C ASP A 91 -18.53 3.65 11.24
N ASN A 92 -17.96 4.85 11.40
CA ASN A 92 -17.81 5.80 10.30
C ASN A 92 -16.83 5.29 9.22
N LEU A 93 -15.82 4.48 9.61
CA LEU A 93 -14.93 3.82 8.64
C LEU A 93 -15.68 2.76 7.83
N ILE A 94 -16.54 1.98 8.47
CA ILE A 94 -17.40 1.01 7.79
C ILE A 94 -18.33 1.71 6.80
N ASP A 95 -18.94 2.84 7.20
CA ASP A 95 -19.78 3.65 6.31
C ASP A 95 -18.99 4.15 5.07
N LEU A 96 -17.76 4.61 5.27
CA LEU A 96 -16.89 5.00 4.15
C LEU A 96 -16.58 3.83 3.22
N TYR A 97 -16.22 2.67 3.78
CA TYR A 97 -15.95 1.47 2.97
C TYR A 97 -17.17 1.04 2.17
N THR A 98 -18.35 0.97 2.80
CA THR A 98 -19.58 0.47 2.16
C THR A 98 -20.15 1.45 1.14
N SER A 99 -20.00 2.77 1.37
CA SER A 99 -20.47 3.81 0.46
C SER A 99 -19.57 4.02 -0.75
N SER A 100 -18.35 3.50 -0.75
CA SER A 100 -17.37 3.76 -1.80
C SER A 100 -17.32 2.64 -2.83
N GLN A 101 -17.49 2.98 -4.11
CA GLN A 101 -17.49 2.02 -5.21
C GLN A 101 -16.09 1.52 -5.57
N ILE A 102 -15.06 2.32 -5.28
CA ILE A 102 -13.67 1.99 -5.60
C ILE A 102 -12.80 2.26 -4.38
N ALA A 103 -11.94 1.31 -4.01
CA ALA A 103 -10.83 1.57 -3.10
C ALA A 103 -9.54 1.78 -3.88
N LEU A 104 -8.90 2.92 -3.67
CA LEU A 104 -7.63 3.30 -4.31
C LEU A 104 -6.50 3.28 -3.27
N ILE A 105 -5.75 2.19 -3.25
CA ILE A 105 -4.73 1.91 -2.25
C ILE A 105 -3.38 1.76 -2.95
N THR A 106 -2.59 2.84 -2.92
CA THR A 106 -1.40 3.00 -3.75
C THR A 106 -0.13 3.31 -2.95
N PRO A 107 0.20 2.52 -1.90
CA PRO A 107 1.44 2.73 -1.18
C PRO A 107 2.64 2.51 -2.12
N VAL A 108 3.70 3.29 -1.89
CA VAL A 108 5.00 3.07 -2.57
C VAL A 108 5.83 2.00 -1.85
N ARG A 109 5.48 1.70 -0.60
CA ARG A 109 6.05 0.60 0.18
C ARG A 109 5.12 0.23 1.34
N ASP A 110 4.67 -1.01 1.38
CA ASP A 110 3.86 -1.53 2.48
C ASP A 110 4.08 -3.03 2.63
N GLY A 111 4.31 -3.50 3.86
CA GLY A 111 4.56 -4.92 4.13
C GLY A 111 3.32 -5.80 4.00
N MET A 112 2.11 -5.24 4.19
CA MET A 112 0.85 -5.97 4.08
C MET A 112 -0.23 -5.11 3.42
N ASN A 113 -0.83 -4.19 4.13
CA ASN A 113 -1.98 -3.32 3.89
C ASN A 113 -3.31 -3.96 4.29
N LEU A 114 -3.72 -3.69 5.54
CA LEU A 114 -4.99 -4.18 6.07
C LEU A 114 -6.20 -3.46 5.46
N VAL A 115 -6.06 -2.18 5.09
CA VAL A 115 -7.15 -1.38 4.49
C VAL A 115 -7.71 -2.05 3.23
N ALA A 116 -6.86 -2.67 2.41
CA ALA A 116 -7.30 -3.44 1.25
C ALA A 116 -8.17 -4.64 1.64
N LYS A 117 -7.78 -5.34 2.72
CA LYS A 117 -8.53 -6.49 3.25
C LYS A 117 -9.84 -6.06 3.88
N GLU A 118 -9.83 -4.97 4.65
CA GLU A 118 -11.01 -4.38 5.28
C GLU A 118 -12.05 -3.94 4.23
N TYR A 119 -11.62 -3.24 3.18
CA TYR A 119 -12.51 -2.86 2.08
C TYR A 119 -13.20 -4.09 1.46
N VAL A 120 -12.45 -5.11 1.11
CA VAL A 120 -13.02 -6.34 0.51
C VAL A 120 -13.96 -7.05 1.47
N ALA A 121 -13.63 -7.09 2.77
CA ALA A 121 -14.48 -7.72 3.79
C ALA A 121 -15.83 -7.01 3.96
N THR A 122 -15.88 -5.68 3.80
CA THR A 122 -17.11 -4.88 3.93
C THR A 122 -18.03 -4.94 2.71
N ARG A 123 -17.62 -5.53 1.59
CA ARG A 123 -18.41 -5.61 0.34
C ARG A 123 -19.45 -6.73 0.40
N VAL A 124 -20.40 -6.64 1.36
CA VAL A 124 -21.43 -7.68 1.56
C VAL A 124 -22.33 -7.88 0.33
N ASN A 125 -22.54 -6.85 -0.47
CA ASN A 125 -23.30 -6.91 -1.74
C ASN A 125 -22.47 -7.41 -2.90
N GLN A 126 -21.20 -7.76 -2.67
CA GLN A 126 -20.27 -8.27 -3.70
C GLN A 126 -20.08 -7.30 -4.88
N ASP A 127 -20.18 -6.01 -4.61
CA ASP A 127 -19.94 -4.90 -5.52
C ASP A 127 -18.59 -4.24 -5.22
N GLY A 128 -18.21 -3.26 -6.03
CA GLY A 128 -17.01 -2.45 -5.82
C GLY A 128 -15.74 -3.02 -6.46
N VAL A 129 -14.72 -2.17 -6.54
CA VAL A 129 -13.44 -2.47 -7.18
C VAL A 129 -12.29 -2.08 -6.26
N LEU A 130 -11.32 -2.98 -6.12
CA LEU A 130 -10.06 -2.70 -5.42
C LEU A 130 -8.97 -2.41 -6.45
N ILE A 131 -8.39 -1.21 -6.39
CA ILE A 131 -7.14 -0.85 -7.06
C ILE A 131 -6.03 -0.88 -6.02
N LEU A 132 -5.01 -1.70 -6.23
CA LEU A 132 -3.98 -1.97 -5.25
C LEU A 132 -2.58 -1.83 -5.85
N SER A 133 -1.69 -1.16 -5.14
CA SER A 133 -0.28 -1.08 -5.53
C SER A 133 0.39 -2.46 -5.50
N GLU A 134 1.15 -2.79 -6.53
CA GLU A 134 2.05 -3.95 -6.57
C GLU A 134 3.13 -3.92 -5.48
N MET A 135 3.41 -2.72 -4.90
CA MET A 135 4.36 -2.51 -3.80
C MET A 135 3.75 -2.80 -2.41
N ALA A 136 2.47 -3.17 -2.34
CA ALA A 136 1.83 -3.66 -1.12
C ALA A 136 2.00 -5.17 -1.01
N GLY A 137 2.37 -5.69 0.17
CA GLY A 137 2.48 -7.13 0.42
C GLY A 137 1.19 -7.89 0.14
N ALA A 138 0.03 -7.25 0.41
CA ALA A 138 -1.28 -7.81 0.11
C ALA A 138 -1.51 -8.09 -1.39
N SER A 139 -0.80 -7.42 -2.31
CA SER A 139 -0.92 -7.66 -3.76
C SER A 139 -0.62 -9.09 -4.15
N LYS A 140 0.28 -9.76 -3.42
CA LYS A 140 0.64 -11.17 -3.65
C LYS A 140 -0.49 -12.16 -3.32
N GLU A 141 -1.42 -11.73 -2.47
CA GLU A 141 -2.56 -12.54 -2.05
C GLU A 141 -3.86 -12.12 -2.75
N MET A 142 -3.92 -10.90 -3.30
CA MET A 142 -5.12 -10.27 -3.83
C MET A 142 -5.02 -10.03 -5.35
N ASN A 143 -4.71 -11.07 -6.11
CA ASN A 143 -4.46 -11.01 -7.56
C ASN A 143 -5.67 -10.57 -8.38
N GLU A 144 -6.89 -10.67 -7.85
CA GLU A 144 -8.12 -10.19 -8.51
C GLU A 144 -8.35 -8.68 -8.33
N ALA A 145 -7.53 -8.01 -7.51
CA ALA A 145 -7.47 -6.54 -7.51
C ALA A 145 -6.88 -6.03 -8.83
N LEU A 146 -7.19 -4.80 -9.18
CA LEU A 146 -6.51 -4.12 -10.28
C LEU A 146 -5.13 -3.65 -9.77
N LEU A 147 -4.09 -4.38 -10.16
CA LEU A 147 -2.73 -4.08 -9.69
C LEU A 147 -2.09 -2.96 -10.53
N ILE A 148 -1.45 -2.01 -9.86
CA ILE A 148 -0.81 -0.85 -10.49
C ILE A 148 0.57 -0.56 -9.90
N ASN A 149 1.41 0.07 -10.71
CA ASN A 149 2.60 0.73 -10.20
C ASN A 149 2.24 2.13 -9.68
N PRO A 150 2.45 2.44 -8.38
CA PRO A 150 2.03 3.72 -7.78
C PRO A 150 2.80 4.94 -8.32
N ASN A 151 3.86 4.73 -9.09
CA ASN A 151 4.63 5.80 -9.74
C ASN A 151 4.26 6.00 -11.21
N ASN A 152 3.41 5.14 -11.78
CA ASN A 152 2.93 5.25 -13.15
C ASN A 152 1.54 5.92 -13.18
N PHE A 153 1.50 7.24 -13.30
CA PHE A 153 0.26 8.02 -13.25
C PHE A 153 -0.65 7.74 -14.44
N GLU A 154 -0.10 7.43 -15.59
CA GLU A 154 -0.88 7.07 -16.78
C GLU A 154 -1.61 5.74 -16.58
N GLN A 155 -0.87 4.69 -16.18
CA GLN A 155 -1.46 3.40 -15.84
C GLN A 155 -2.55 3.54 -14.77
N LEU A 156 -2.31 4.35 -13.74
CA LEU A 156 -3.29 4.57 -12.67
C LEU A 156 -4.55 5.25 -13.20
N ALA A 157 -4.40 6.26 -14.06
CA ALA A 157 -5.53 6.94 -14.68
C ALA A 157 -6.37 6.01 -15.56
N ASP A 158 -5.73 5.17 -16.37
CA ASP A 158 -6.40 4.19 -17.23
C ASP A 158 -7.10 3.11 -16.39
N THR A 159 -6.45 2.69 -15.28
CA THR A 159 -7.03 1.73 -14.33
C THR A 159 -8.23 2.32 -13.59
N LEU A 160 -8.19 3.61 -13.21
CA LEU A 160 -9.35 4.30 -12.63
C LEU A 160 -10.52 4.33 -13.61
N LYS A 161 -10.27 4.70 -14.89
CA LYS A 161 -11.31 4.65 -15.92
C LYS A 161 -11.91 3.24 -16.02
N HIS A 162 -11.06 2.22 -16.14
CA HIS A 162 -11.52 0.82 -16.20
C HIS A 162 -12.34 0.44 -14.97
N ALA A 163 -11.92 0.79 -13.76
CA ALA A 163 -12.66 0.52 -12.52
C ALA A 163 -14.03 1.22 -12.46
N ILE A 164 -14.11 2.46 -12.96
CA ILE A 164 -15.36 3.22 -12.99
C ILE A 164 -16.35 2.57 -13.96
N GLU A 165 -15.86 2.11 -15.13
CA GLU A 165 -16.67 1.52 -16.20
C GLU A 165 -16.91 0.00 -16.02
N MET A 166 -16.31 -0.64 -15.00
CA MET A 166 -16.38 -2.09 -14.79
C MET A 166 -17.82 -2.57 -14.61
N PRO A 167 -18.27 -3.58 -15.39
CA PRO A 167 -19.60 -4.17 -15.23
C PRO A 167 -19.79 -4.80 -13.84
N ALA A 168 -21.02 -4.72 -13.32
CA ALA A 168 -21.36 -5.26 -11.98
C ALA A 168 -21.05 -6.76 -11.85
N GLU A 169 -21.21 -7.54 -12.92
CA GLU A 169 -20.89 -8.96 -12.95
C GLU A 169 -19.40 -9.22 -12.71
N GLU A 170 -18.52 -8.44 -13.35
CA GLU A 170 -17.08 -8.54 -13.17
C GLU A 170 -16.66 -8.10 -11.75
N GLN A 171 -17.22 -7.00 -11.24
CA GLN A 171 -17.01 -6.57 -9.87
C GLN A 171 -17.35 -7.69 -8.88
N SER A 172 -18.55 -8.28 -9.02
CA SER A 172 -19.02 -9.37 -8.15
C SER A 172 -18.11 -10.59 -8.23
N LYS A 173 -17.68 -10.99 -9.42
CA LYS A 173 -16.76 -12.13 -9.61
C LYS A 173 -15.44 -11.89 -8.88
N ARG A 174 -14.84 -10.71 -9.04
CA ARG A 174 -13.57 -10.34 -8.41
C ARG A 174 -13.67 -10.30 -6.89
N ILE A 175 -14.68 -9.61 -6.36
CA ILE A 175 -14.90 -9.48 -4.91
C ILE A 175 -15.15 -10.85 -4.27
N LYS A 176 -15.97 -11.70 -4.87
CA LYS A 176 -16.22 -13.08 -4.35
C LYS A 176 -14.93 -13.88 -4.21
N ILE A 177 -14.03 -13.80 -5.18
CA ILE A 177 -12.76 -14.53 -5.13
C ILE A 177 -11.87 -13.96 -4.02
N LEU A 178 -11.77 -12.64 -3.93
CA LEU A 178 -11.01 -11.96 -2.88
C LEU A 178 -11.54 -12.30 -1.48
N GLN A 179 -12.86 -12.28 -1.27
CA GLN A 179 -13.48 -12.65 0.00
C GLN A 179 -13.22 -14.12 0.37
N LYS A 180 -13.31 -15.05 -0.58
CA LYS A 180 -12.96 -16.46 -0.34
C LYS A 180 -11.51 -16.63 0.09
N ARG A 181 -10.59 -15.83 -0.45
CA ARG A 181 -9.17 -15.86 -0.03
C ARG A 181 -9.01 -15.34 1.39
N LEU A 182 -9.65 -14.21 1.74
CA LEU A 182 -9.63 -13.68 3.10
C LEU A 182 -10.13 -14.69 4.12
N GLN A 183 -11.22 -15.41 3.81
CA GLN A 183 -11.76 -16.46 4.68
C GLN A 183 -10.80 -17.65 4.88
N ARG A 184 -10.00 -17.99 3.85
CA ARG A 184 -9.06 -19.12 3.90
C ARG A 184 -7.76 -18.78 4.60
N TYR A 185 -7.38 -17.50 4.65
CA TYR A 185 -6.13 -17.04 5.23
C TYR A 185 -6.42 -16.18 6.47
N SER A 186 -6.82 -16.88 7.54
CA SER A 186 -7.15 -16.26 8.82
C SER A 186 -5.88 -15.83 9.57
N VAL A 187 -6.06 -15.05 10.65
CA VAL A 187 -4.96 -14.63 11.54
C VAL A 187 -4.31 -15.83 12.21
N GLU A 188 -5.07 -16.88 12.54
CA GLU A 188 -4.56 -18.12 13.11
C GLU A 188 -3.62 -18.81 12.14
N LYS A 189 -4.04 -18.97 10.88
CA LYS A 189 -3.19 -19.57 9.84
C LYS A 189 -1.91 -18.77 9.62
N TRP A 190 -2.00 -17.45 9.58
CA TRP A 190 -0.82 -16.57 9.49
C TRP A 190 0.12 -16.79 10.68
N ALA A 191 -0.41 -16.86 11.90
CA ALA A 191 0.37 -17.10 13.11
C ALA A 191 1.07 -18.47 13.07
N ASP A 192 0.36 -19.52 12.64
CA ASP A 192 0.93 -20.87 12.52
C ASP A 192 2.07 -20.90 11.49
N GLU A 193 1.87 -20.29 10.31
CA GLU A 193 2.92 -20.21 9.28
C GLU A 193 4.13 -19.39 9.75
N PHE A 194 3.89 -18.27 10.45
CA PHE A 194 4.96 -17.47 11.05
C PHE A 194 5.76 -18.28 12.08
N MET A 195 5.08 -18.96 13.01
CA MET A 195 5.73 -19.80 14.02
C MET A 195 6.50 -20.96 13.40
N LYS A 196 5.96 -21.57 12.35
CA LYS A 196 6.65 -22.62 11.59
C LYS A 196 7.94 -22.08 10.97
N SER A 197 7.87 -20.97 10.26
CA SER A 197 9.04 -20.32 9.64
C SER A 197 10.10 -19.93 10.66
N LEU A 198 9.67 -19.39 11.81
CA LEU A 198 10.58 -19.05 12.92
C LEU A 198 11.30 -20.28 13.46
N ASN A 199 10.58 -21.40 13.66
CA ASN A 199 11.17 -22.65 14.14
C ASN A 199 12.12 -23.26 13.11
N ASP A 200 11.81 -23.21 11.84
CA ASP A 200 12.68 -23.69 10.76
C ASP A 200 13.95 -22.85 10.65
N THR A 201 13.84 -21.52 10.78
CA THR A 201 15.00 -20.62 10.84
C THR A 201 15.89 -20.91 12.06
N LYS A 202 15.29 -21.20 13.24
CA LYS A 202 16.04 -21.62 14.42
C LYS A 202 16.81 -22.93 14.20
N LYS A 203 16.23 -23.90 13.48
CA LYS A 203 16.92 -25.16 13.15
C LYS A 203 18.10 -24.88 12.19
N ILE A 204 17.88 -24.07 11.16
CA ILE A 204 18.93 -23.65 10.21
C ILE A 204 20.05 -22.89 10.96
N GLY A 205 19.70 -21.95 11.85
CA GLY A 205 20.65 -21.20 12.65
C GLY A 205 21.50 -22.10 13.57
N LYS A 206 20.93 -23.21 14.09
CA LYS A 206 21.69 -24.19 14.85
C LYS A 206 22.67 -25.01 14.01
N THR A 207 22.34 -25.20 12.71
CA THR A 207 23.24 -25.90 11.76
C THR A 207 24.22 -24.95 11.09
N SER A 208 23.86 -23.64 10.98
CA SER A 208 24.67 -22.57 10.39
C SER A 208 25.45 -21.76 11.43
N VAL A 209 25.66 -22.26 12.66
CA VAL A 209 26.59 -21.60 13.56
C VAL A 209 27.94 -21.60 12.86
N ALA A 210 28.34 -20.40 12.39
CA ALA A 210 29.70 -20.17 11.92
C ALA A 210 30.61 -20.79 12.95
N LYS A 211 31.31 -21.88 12.59
CA LYS A 211 32.19 -22.59 13.51
C LYS A 211 33.16 -21.54 14.04
N LYS A 212 33.06 -21.21 15.34
CA LYS A 212 34.07 -20.38 15.99
C LYS A 212 35.41 -20.98 15.60
N MET A 213 36.24 -20.17 14.94
CA MET A 213 37.57 -20.58 14.51
C MET A 213 38.33 -21.09 15.74
N ASP A 214 38.67 -22.34 15.75
CA ASP A 214 39.46 -22.90 16.86
C ASP A 214 40.88 -22.32 16.89
N LYS A 215 41.59 -22.47 18.00
CA LYS A 215 42.94 -21.91 18.19
C LYS A 215 43.95 -22.41 17.16
N ALA A 216 43.78 -23.64 16.66
CA ALA A 216 44.67 -24.21 15.65
C ALA A 216 44.48 -23.54 14.30
N HIS A 217 43.23 -23.37 13.84
CA HIS A 217 42.91 -22.64 12.61
C HIS A 217 43.33 -21.16 12.68
N GLN A 218 43.17 -20.50 13.86
CA GLN A 218 43.66 -19.14 14.05
C GLN A 218 45.18 -19.05 13.93
N ALA A 219 45.93 -19.97 14.53
CA ALA A 219 47.37 -20.00 14.44
C ALA A 219 47.86 -20.24 12.98
N THR A 220 47.23 -21.15 12.28
CA THR A 220 47.52 -21.42 10.87
C THR A 220 47.25 -20.17 10.00
N MET A 221 46.08 -19.53 10.13
CA MET A 221 45.73 -18.34 9.41
C MET A 221 46.72 -17.18 9.66
N ILE A 222 47.10 -16.95 10.91
CA ILE A 222 48.10 -15.92 11.28
C ILE A 222 49.47 -16.24 10.68
N SER A 223 49.87 -17.52 10.70
CA SER A 223 51.13 -17.95 10.10
C SER A 223 51.15 -17.72 8.57
N ASP A 224 50.09 -18.12 7.90
CA ASP A 224 49.91 -17.93 6.44
C ASP A 224 49.89 -16.48 6.05
N PHE A 225 49.17 -15.67 6.83
CA PHE A 225 49.14 -14.20 6.62
C PHE A 225 50.50 -13.56 6.79
N LYS A 226 51.29 -14.00 7.81
CA LYS A 226 52.66 -13.50 8.03
C LYS A 226 53.60 -13.87 6.89
N LYS A 227 53.46 -15.07 6.32
CA LYS A 227 54.31 -15.59 5.22
C LYS A 227 53.92 -15.07 3.85
N ALA A 228 52.71 -14.59 3.66
CA ALA A 228 52.20 -14.10 2.36
C ALA A 228 52.96 -12.88 1.89
N LYS A 229 53.49 -12.92 0.65
CA LYS A 229 54.20 -11.80 -0.01
C LYS A 229 53.24 -10.65 -0.37
N ARG A 230 51.98 -10.94 -0.68
CA ARG A 230 50.92 -9.95 -0.92
C ARG A 230 49.79 -10.20 0.06
N LYS A 231 49.24 -9.12 0.65
CA LYS A 231 48.22 -9.20 1.68
C LYS A 231 47.07 -8.32 1.27
N LEU A 232 45.82 -8.84 1.36
CA LEU A 232 44.59 -8.11 1.16
C LEU A 232 43.67 -8.40 2.32
N LEU A 233 43.18 -7.34 2.94
CA LEU A 233 42.21 -7.42 4.06
C LEU A 233 40.89 -6.80 3.58
N PHE A 234 39.83 -7.57 3.68
CA PHE A 234 38.46 -7.07 3.57
C PHE A 234 37.94 -6.83 4.98
N LEU A 235 37.62 -5.61 5.28
CA LEU A 235 36.99 -5.22 6.55
C LEU A 235 35.55 -4.86 6.24
N ASP A 236 34.64 -5.50 6.94
CA ASP A 236 33.23 -5.14 6.93
C ASP A 236 33.00 -4.06 7.97
N TYR A 237 32.21 -3.05 7.62
CA TYR A 237 31.80 -1.98 8.53
C TYR A 237 30.33 -2.19 8.86
N ASP A 238 30.03 -2.55 10.13
CA ASP A 238 28.70 -2.49 10.70
C ASP A 238 28.31 -1.05 11.07
#